data_739a0270998a0abdf11a9aee36e5236e
#
_entry.id   739a0270998a0abdf11a9aee36e5236e
#
_cell.length_a   1.000
_cell.length_b   1.000
_cell.length_c   1.000
_cell.angle_alpha   90.00
_cell.angle_beta   90.00
_cell.angle_gamma   90.00
#
_symmetry.space_group_name_H-M   'P 1'
#
loop_
_entity.id
_entity.type
_entity.pdbx_description
1 polymer ?
#
loop_
_entity_poly.entity_id
_entity_poly.type
_entity_poly.pdbx_seq_one_letter_code
_entity_poly.pdbx_strand_id
1 'polypeptide(L)'
;MYLKDIIRGVKDMIKIDLITGFLGAGKTTFIKKYASYLMKQGRKIGILENDFGAVNVDMLLLQDLEGDNCSLEMIAGGCDADCHRRRFKTKLIAMAMSGYDRVIIEPSGIYDVDEFFDALYEEPLDRFYEPGNVIALVDAGLEEDLSKEAKYLLATEVADAGCVLFSKCDEVPEKQLKATLSYLNQALEQVHCKRRFTLDQILCKSWEDLDEADHKRLLTCGYRM
;
A
#
# COMPACT_ATOMS: atom_id res chain seq x y z
N MET A 1 26.02 -23.54 14.81
CA MET A 1 24.62 -23.14 14.99
C MET A 1 24.14 -22.69 13.63
N TYR A 2 23.37 -23.52 12.95
CA TYR A 2 23.09 -23.37 11.52
C TYR A 2 21.89 -22.45 11.27
N LEU A 3 21.87 -21.73 10.13
CA LEU A 3 20.76 -20.88 9.64
C LEU A 3 19.36 -21.53 9.82
N LYS A 4 19.29 -22.87 9.78
CA LYS A 4 18.06 -23.64 10.00
C LYS A 4 17.45 -23.50 11.40
N ASP A 5 18.26 -23.17 12.42
CA ASP A 5 17.77 -23.04 13.81
C ASP A 5 17.21 -21.64 14.07
N ILE A 6 17.64 -20.63 13.31
CA ILE A 6 17.07 -19.28 13.33
C ILE A 6 15.69 -19.29 12.66
N ILE A 7 15.52 -20.06 11.58
CA ILE A 7 14.25 -20.17 10.82
C ILE A 7 13.16 -20.93 11.61
N ARG A 8 13.53 -21.80 12.55
CA ARG A 8 12.56 -22.51 13.43
C ARG A 8 11.88 -21.63 14.49
N GLY A 9 12.38 -20.41 14.69
CA GLY A 9 11.80 -19.43 15.63
C GLY A 9 10.85 -18.41 14.99
N VAL A 10 10.72 -18.36 13.66
CA VAL A 10 9.76 -17.49 12.95
C VAL A 10 8.39 -18.14 13.05
N LYS A 11 7.60 -17.70 14.00
CA LYS A 11 6.35 -18.30 14.43
C LYS A 11 5.25 -18.17 13.37
N ASP A 12 5.26 -17.11 12.58
CA ASP A 12 4.34 -16.82 11.47
C ASP A 12 5.08 -15.99 10.41
N MET A 13 4.72 -16.13 9.14
CA MET A 13 5.25 -15.29 8.06
C MET A 13 4.81 -13.84 8.27
N ILE A 14 5.69 -12.91 7.97
CA ILE A 14 5.39 -11.48 8.07
C ILE A 14 4.42 -11.09 6.96
N LYS A 15 3.27 -10.55 7.32
CA LYS A 15 2.33 -10.03 6.31
C LYS A 15 2.83 -8.71 5.75
N ILE A 16 2.79 -8.58 4.44
CA ILE A 16 3.20 -7.37 3.77
C ILE A 16 2.02 -6.71 3.05
N ASP A 17 1.69 -5.48 3.44
CA ASP A 17 0.60 -4.72 2.85
C ASP A 17 1.15 -3.66 1.90
N LEU A 18 0.51 -3.51 0.76
CA LEU A 18 0.82 -2.52 -0.25
C LEU A 18 -0.26 -1.44 -0.26
N ILE A 19 0.14 -0.19 -0.07
CA ILE A 19 -0.77 0.96 -0.11
C ILE A 19 -0.51 1.73 -1.40
N THR A 20 -1.37 1.52 -2.38
CA THR A 20 -1.27 2.14 -3.70
C THR A 20 -2.17 3.38 -3.83
N GLY A 21 -2.03 4.12 -4.89
CA GLY A 21 -2.85 5.28 -5.20
C GLY A 21 -2.05 6.46 -5.72
N PHE A 22 -2.72 7.31 -6.49
CA PHE A 22 -2.14 8.46 -7.14
C PHE A 22 -1.45 9.42 -6.18
N LEU A 23 -0.54 10.24 -6.70
CA LEU A 23 0.07 11.33 -5.94
C LEU A 23 -1.04 12.26 -5.41
N GLY A 24 -0.98 12.58 -4.11
CA GLY A 24 -1.98 13.42 -3.46
C GLY A 24 -3.26 12.68 -3.01
N ALA A 25 -3.38 11.38 -3.25
CA ALA A 25 -4.53 10.59 -2.78
C ALA A 25 -4.58 10.36 -1.26
N GLY A 26 -3.59 10.88 -0.50
CA GLY A 26 -3.58 10.79 0.96
C GLY A 26 -3.03 9.48 1.52
N LYS A 27 -2.17 8.77 0.77
CA LYS A 27 -1.56 7.50 1.18
C LYS A 27 -0.85 7.60 2.52
N THR A 28 0.05 8.53 2.68
CA THR A 28 0.85 8.71 3.91
C THR A 28 -0.03 8.98 5.12
N THR A 29 -1.09 9.82 4.97
CA THR A 29 -2.07 10.07 6.03
C THR A 29 -2.83 8.80 6.39
N PHE A 30 -3.24 8.02 5.40
CA PHE A 30 -3.90 6.73 5.61
C PHE A 30 -2.95 5.74 6.32
N ILE A 31 -1.71 5.61 5.86
CA ILE A 31 -0.69 4.74 6.47
C ILE A 31 -0.51 5.09 7.95
N LYS A 32 -0.44 6.38 8.29
CA LYS A 32 -0.35 6.83 9.68
C LYS A 32 -1.50 6.31 10.55
N LYS A 33 -2.73 6.38 10.05
CA LYS A 33 -3.92 5.89 10.76
C LYS A 33 -3.95 4.37 10.83
N TYR A 34 -3.69 3.70 9.72
CA TYR A 34 -3.67 2.25 9.62
C TYR A 34 -2.61 1.62 10.52
N ALA A 35 -1.38 2.13 10.49
CA ALA A 35 -0.30 1.68 11.37
C ALA A 35 -0.63 1.94 12.85
N SER A 36 -1.16 3.14 13.19
CA SER A 36 -1.60 3.47 14.55
C SER A 36 -2.65 2.48 15.08
N TYR A 37 -3.61 2.09 14.24
CA TYR A 37 -4.61 1.10 14.61
C TYR A 37 -3.96 -0.28 14.88
N LEU A 38 -3.06 -0.73 14.02
CA LEU A 38 -2.34 -2.00 14.19
C LEU A 38 -1.48 -2.01 15.47
N MET A 39 -0.80 -0.90 15.76
CA MET A 39 -0.01 -0.74 16.99
C MET A 39 -0.88 -0.82 18.25
N LYS A 40 -2.09 -0.24 18.23
CA LYS A 40 -3.08 -0.37 19.33
C LYS A 40 -3.54 -1.81 19.53
N GLN A 41 -3.46 -2.65 18.50
CA GLN A 41 -3.71 -4.11 18.59
C GLN A 41 -2.49 -4.89 19.10
N GLY A 42 -1.42 -4.21 19.51
CA GLY A 42 -0.18 -4.81 20.00
C GLY A 42 0.71 -5.37 18.91
N ARG A 43 0.51 -4.98 17.64
CA ARG A 43 1.35 -5.43 16.51
C ARG A 43 2.61 -4.58 16.41
N LYS A 44 3.71 -5.23 16.05
CA LYS A 44 4.97 -4.59 15.69
C LYS A 44 5.03 -4.36 14.19
N ILE A 45 5.15 -3.10 13.76
CA ILE A 45 4.98 -2.66 12.38
C ILE A 45 6.29 -2.12 11.81
N GLY A 46 6.63 -2.54 10.60
CA GLY A 46 7.63 -1.85 9.77
C GLY A 46 6.91 -1.05 8.68
N ILE A 47 7.25 0.21 8.49
CA ILE A 47 6.78 1.02 7.37
C ILE A 47 7.96 1.21 6.43
N LEU A 48 7.79 0.89 5.16
CA LEU A 48 8.79 1.03 4.13
C LEU A 48 8.32 2.01 3.06
N GLU A 49 8.92 3.19 3.08
CA GLU A 49 8.77 4.19 2.03
C GLU A 49 9.70 3.87 0.87
N ASN A 50 9.14 3.73 -0.31
CA ASN A 50 9.87 3.45 -1.53
C ASN A 50 9.81 4.67 -2.44
N ASP A 51 10.73 5.62 -2.28
CA ASP A 51 10.74 6.89 -2.99
C ASP A 51 12.01 7.07 -3.84
N PHE A 52 11.83 7.61 -5.03
CA PHE A 52 12.94 8.02 -5.91
C PHE A 52 13.48 9.43 -5.60
N GLY A 53 12.82 10.18 -4.70
CA GLY A 53 13.18 11.55 -4.34
C GLY A 53 14.38 11.65 -3.42
N ALA A 54 15.02 12.85 -3.40
CA ALA A 54 16.14 13.15 -2.52
C ALA A 54 15.70 13.58 -1.11
N VAL A 55 14.47 14.04 -0.94
CA VAL A 55 13.88 14.48 0.34
C VAL A 55 12.49 13.87 0.46
N ASN A 56 12.31 13.02 1.43
CA ASN A 56 11.02 12.37 1.67
C ASN A 56 10.23 13.16 2.73
N VAL A 57 9.25 13.95 2.27
CA VAL A 57 8.35 14.70 3.14
C VAL A 57 7.41 13.75 3.88
N ASP A 58 7.08 12.62 3.28
CA ASP A 58 6.15 11.62 3.84
C ASP A 58 6.73 10.98 5.10
N MET A 59 8.03 10.71 5.13
CA MET A 59 8.72 10.23 6.32
C MET A 59 8.59 11.17 7.52
N LEU A 60 8.61 12.50 7.28
CA LEU A 60 8.41 13.48 8.36
C LEU A 60 7.00 13.38 8.96
N LEU A 61 5.99 13.10 8.13
CA LEU A 61 4.61 12.93 8.59
C LEU A 61 4.40 11.65 9.42
N LEU A 62 5.24 10.65 9.20
CA LEU A 62 5.18 9.36 9.90
C LEU A 62 6.08 9.32 11.15
N GLN A 63 6.96 10.29 11.34
CA GLN A 63 7.99 10.28 12.38
C GLN A 63 7.44 10.08 13.80
N ASP A 64 6.24 10.59 14.08
CA ASP A 64 5.58 10.42 15.41
C ASP A 64 5.22 8.95 15.71
N LEU A 65 5.23 8.07 14.72
CA LEU A 65 4.95 6.63 14.90
C LEU A 65 6.19 5.86 15.35
N GLU A 66 7.39 6.41 15.12
CA GLU A 66 8.64 5.71 15.38
C GLU A 66 8.81 5.42 16.86
N GLY A 67 9.11 4.17 17.21
CA GLY A 67 9.26 3.70 18.58
C GLY A 67 9.37 2.19 18.68
N ASP A 68 9.14 1.64 19.87
CA ASP A 68 9.34 0.22 20.15
C ASP A 68 8.49 -0.71 19.25
N ASN A 69 7.30 -0.25 18.85
CA ASN A 69 6.35 -1.02 18.05
C ASN A 69 6.24 -0.58 16.60
N CYS A 70 6.98 0.44 16.17
CA CYS A 70 7.00 0.90 14.79
C CYS A 70 8.38 1.39 14.40
N SER A 71 8.87 0.93 13.26
CA SER A 71 10.10 1.45 12.64
C SER A 71 9.80 1.98 11.25
N LEU A 72 10.43 3.10 10.93
CA LEU A 72 10.35 3.72 9.62
C LEU A 72 11.61 3.38 8.83
N GLU A 73 11.43 2.87 7.64
CA GLU A 73 12.50 2.51 6.72
C GLU A 73 12.28 3.15 5.37
N MET A 74 13.36 3.50 4.68
CA MET A 74 13.30 4.16 3.39
C MET A 74 14.23 3.49 2.38
N ILE A 75 13.80 3.47 1.13
CA ILE A 75 14.64 3.20 -0.02
C ILE A 75 14.68 4.48 -0.84
N ALA A 76 15.81 5.15 -0.82
CA ALA A 76 16.03 6.37 -1.59
C ALA A 76 16.92 6.07 -2.79
N GLY A 77 16.54 6.62 -3.92
CA GLY A 77 17.34 6.65 -5.14
C GLY A 77 17.67 5.27 -5.73
N GLY A 78 18.19 5.27 -6.90
CA GLY A 78 18.73 4.15 -7.66
C GLY A 78 19.25 4.71 -8.97
N CYS A 79 20.35 4.15 -9.52
CA CYS A 79 20.83 4.57 -10.83
C CYS A 79 19.93 4.03 -11.96
N ASP A 80 19.23 2.93 -11.70
CA ASP A 80 18.33 2.24 -12.62
C ASP A 80 17.33 1.34 -11.84
N ALA A 81 16.38 0.74 -12.56
CA ALA A 81 15.36 -0.15 -12.00
C ALA A 81 15.97 -1.39 -11.32
N ASP A 82 16.99 -1.99 -11.89
CA ASP A 82 17.65 -3.17 -11.33
C ASP A 82 18.37 -2.87 -10.01
N CYS A 83 19.00 -1.71 -9.91
CA CYS A 83 19.63 -1.23 -8.69
C CYS A 83 18.58 -1.02 -7.60
N HIS A 84 17.45 -0.41 -7.96
CA HIS A 84 16.34 -0.17 -7.06
C HIS A 84 15.73 -1.48 -6.55
N ARG A 85 15.43 -2.43 -7.43
CA ARG A 85 14.92 -3.77 -7.09
C ARG A 85 15.86 -4.51 -6.13
N ARG A 86 17.18 -4.46 -6.34
CA ARG A 86 18.17 -5.07 -5.42
C ARG A 86 18.15 -4.41 -4.04
N ARG A 87 18.05 -3.07 -3.97
CA ARG A 87 17.95 -2.35 -2.70
C ARG A 87 16.68 -2.72 -1.96
N PHE A 88 15.55 -2.79 -2.68
CA PHE A 88 14.27 -3.20 -2.14
C PHE A 88 14.35 -4.59 -1.49
N LYS A 89 14.85 -5.59 -2.21
CA LYS A 89 15.06 -6.94 -1.67
C LYS A 89 15.98 -6.95 -0.46
N THR A 90 17.12 -6.25 -0.53
CA THR A 90 18.07 -6.18 0.58
C THR A 90 17.44 -5.56 1.82
N LYS A 91 16.65 -4.50 1.65
CA LYS A 91 15.94 -3.84 2.75
C LYS A 91 14.92 -4.78 3.37
N LEU A 92 14.10 -5.46 2.58
CA LEU A 92 13.12 -6.44 3.08
C LEU A 92 13.80 -7.60 3.82
N ILE A 93 14.93 -8.12 3.34
CA ILE A 93 15.69 -9.15 4.06
C ILE A 93 16.15 -8.63 5.44
N ALA A 94 16.65 -7.40 5.51
CA ALA A 94 17.03 -6.79 6.77
C ALA A 94 15.83 -6.62 7.72
N MET A 95 14.71 -6.15 7.19
CA MET A 95 13.47 -5.97 7.95
C MET A 95 12.90 -7.30 8.47
N ALA A 96 13.05 -8.40 7.74
CA ALA A 96 12.62 -9.72 8.18
C ALA A 96 13.29 -10.15 9.49
N MET A 97 14.52 -9.67 9.76
CA MET A 97 15.25 -9.97 11.00
C MET A 97 14.84 -9.11 12.19
N SER A 98 14.03 -8.09 11.99
CA SER A 98 13.60 -7.14 13.03
C SER A 98 12.36 -7.60 13.82
N GLY A 99 11.74 -8.72 13.40
CA GLY A 99 10.63 -9.35 14.12
C GLY A 99 9.33 -8.56 14.05
N TYR A 100 9.02 -7.98 12.89
CA TYR A 100 7.73 -7.36 12.64
C TYR A 100 6.63 -8.40 12.48
N ASP A 101 5.41 -8.05 12.90
CA ASP A 101 4.20 -8.82 12.59
C ASP A 101 3.67 -8.47 11.19
N ARG A 102 3.91 -7.21 10.77
CA ARG A 102 3.44 -6.70 9.49
C ARG A 102 4.37 -5.61 8.96
N VAL A 103 4.55 -5.59 7.66
CA VAL A 103 5.24 -4.52 6.94
C VAL A 103 4.24 -3.81 6.03
N ILE A 104 4.20 -2.49 6.10
CA ILE A 104 3.39 -1.64 5.23
C ILE A 104 4.33 -0.97 4.24
N ILE A 105 4.03 -1.07 2.96
CA ILE A 105 4.82 -0.45 1.90
C ILE A 105 4.02 0.66 1.24
N GLU A 106 4.59 1.85 1.16
CA GLU A 106 4.16 2.91 0.25
C GLU A 106 5.09 2.90 -0.96
N PRO A 107 4.65 2.42 -2.14
CA PRO A 107 5.44 2.51 -3.34
C PRO A 107 5.44 3.95 -3.86
N SER A 108 6.53 4.37 -4.49
CA SER A 108 6.51 5.61 -5.28
C SER A 108 5.51 5.49 -6.43
N GLY A 109 4.91 6.58 -6.85
CA GLY A 109 3.76 6.63 -7.76
C GLY A 109 3.94 6.11 -9.20
N ILE A 110 4.95 5.26 -9.46
CA ILE A 110 5.21 4.59 -10.74
C ILE A 110 5.55 3.10 -10.50
N TYR A 111 5.11 2.55 -9.36
CA TYR A 111 5.47 1.18 -9.01
C TYR A 111 4.42 0.21 -9.55
N ASP A 112 4.89 -0.82 -10.25
CA ASP A 112 4.03 -1.89 -10.74
C ASP A 112 3.74 -2.90 -9.62
N VAL A 113 2.46 -3.15 -9.36
CA VAL A 113 2.02 -4.10 -8.34
C VAL A 113 2.47 -5.53 -8.67
N ASP A 114 2.51 -5.89 -9.94
CA ASP A 114 2.99 -7.20 -10.40
C ASP A 114 4.48 -7.39 -10.08
N GLU A 115 5.31 -6.36 -10.31
CA GLU A 115 6.74 -6.41 -9.95
C GLU A 115 6.96 -6.59 -8.44
N PHE A 116 6.07 -6.03 -7.63
CA PHE A 116 6.10 -6.22 -6.18
C PHE A 116 5.86 -7.69 -5.81
N PHE A 117 4.82 -8.30 -6.37
CA PHE A 117 4.53 -9.72 -6.10
C PHE A 117 5.63 -10.63 -6.62
N ASP A 118 6.15 -10.40 -7.82
CA ASP A 118 7.28 -11.13 -8.37
C ASP A 118 8.48 -11.10 -7.43
N ALA A 119 8.79 -9.92 -6.87
CA ALA A 119 9.88 -9.79 -5.92
C ALA A 119 9.64 -10.57 -4.61
N LEU A 120 8.40 -10.60 -4.11
CA LEU A 120 8.06 -11.35 -2.88
C LEU A 120 8.14 -12.86 -3.06
N TYR A 121 7.81 -13.37 -4.23
CA TYR A 121 7.87 -14.81 -4.53
C TYR A 121 9.28 -15.31 -4.90
N GLU A 122 10.26 -14.40 -5.03
CA GLU A 122 11.64 -14.78 -5.23
C GLU A 122 12.36 -15.11 -3.92
N GLU A 123 13.23 -16.13 -3.94
CA GLU A 123 14.12 -16.44 -2.81
C GLU A 123 15.05 -15.26 -2.48
N PRO A 124 15.27 -14.96 -1.22
CA PRO A 124 14.77 -15.64 -0.01
C PRO A 124 13.50 -15.02 0.60
N LEU A 125 12.85 -14.04 -0.06
CA LEU A 125 11.73 -13.28 0.52
C LEU A 125 10.50 -14.17 0.73
N ASP A 126 10.27 -15.12 -0.15
CA ASP A 126 9.21 -16.15 -0.08
C ASP A 126 9.22 -16.97 1.22
N ARG A 127 10.33 -16.96 1.95
CA ARG A 127 10.50 -17.66 3.23
C ARG A 127 10.17 -16.80 4.44
N PHE A 128 10.11 -15.50 4.27
CA PHE A 128 9.90 -14.54 5.35
C PHE A 128 8.55 -13.85 5.27
N TYR A 129 8.07 -13.63 4.07
CA TYR A 129 6.91 -12.80 3.81
C TYR A 129 5.77 -13.56 3.14
N GLU A 130 4.56 -13.21 3.50
CA GLU A 130 3.35 -13.56 2.75
C GLU A 130 2.63 -12.28 2.33
N PRO A 131 2.03 -12.26 1.13
CA PRO A 131 1.18 -11.15 0.73
C PRO A 131 0.04 -10.95 1.73
N GLY A 132 -0.13 -9.71 2.17
CA GLY A 132 -1.22 -9.29 3.04
C GLY A 132 -2.33 -8.63 2.23
N ASN A 133 -2.44 -7.31 2.33
CA ASN A 133 -3.49 -6.54 1.67
C ASN A 133 -2.91 -5.61 0.61
N VAL A 134 -3.60 -5.46 -0.50
CA VAL A 134 -3.41 -4.37 -1.44
C VAL A 134 -4.57 -3.39 -1.27
N ILE A 135 -4.27 -2.20 -0.83
CA ILE A 135 -5.25 -1.15 -0.54
C ILE A 135 -4.97 0.03 -1.45
N ALA A 136 -5.90 0.34 -2.34
CA ALA A 136 -5.76 1.44 -3.27
C ALA A 136 -6.56 2.67 -2.81
N LEU A 137 -5.90 3.83 -2.79
CA LEU A 137 -6.51 5.11 -2.48
C LEU A 137 -6.74 5.90 -3.75
N VAL A 138 -7.95 6.43 -3.90
CA VAL A 138 -8.35 7.30 -5.01
C VAL A 138 -8.92 8.59 -4.42
N ASP A 139 -8.44 9.75 -4.89
CA ASP A 139 -9.01 11.04 -4.50
C ASP A 139 -10.47 11.14 -5.00
N ALA A 140 -11.40 11.40 -4.10
CA ALA A 140 -12.81 11.54 -4.44
C ALA A 140 -13.09 12.71 -5.40
N GLY A 141 -12.20 13.70 -5.42
CA GLY A 141 -12.24 14.86 -6.32
C GLY A 141 -11.53 14.63 -7.67
N LEU A 142 -11.28 13.39 -8.06
CA LEU A 142 -10.60 13.07 -9.32
C LEU A 142 -11.24 13.79 -10.52
N GLU A 143 -10.42 14.48 -11.30
CA GLU A 143 -10.86 15.23 -12.47
C GLU A 143 -11.07 14.32 -13.69
N GLU A 144 -11.95 14.75 -14.60
CA GLU A 144 -12.28 14.00 -15.83
C GLU A 144 -11.11 13.93 -16.82
N ASP A 145 -10.34 15.01 -16.91
CA ASP A 145 -9.31 15.21 -17.94
C ASP A 145 -7.95 14.58 -17.60
N LEU A 146 -7.96 13.37 -17.06
CA LEU A 146 -6.73 12.61 -16.88
C LEU A 146 -6.10 12.26 -18.23
N SER A 147 -4.76 12.40 -18.33
CA SER A 147 -4.00 11.90 -19.47
C SER A 147 -4.16 10.38 -19.63
N LYS A 148 -3.82 9.85 -20.79
CA LYS A 148 -3.86 8.38 -21.00
C LYS A 148 -2.95 7.64 -20.05
N GLU A 149 -1.77 8.19 -19.79
CA GLU A 149 -0.78 7.65 -18.87
C GLU A 149 -1.31 7.66 -17.43
N ALA A 150 -1.97 8.75 -17.02
CA ALA A 150 -2.58 8.86 -15.70
C ALA A 150 -3.74 7.86 -15.53
N LYS A 151 -4.57 7.66 -16.55
CA LYS A 151 -5.62 6.64 -16.53
C LYS A 151 -5.05 5.23 -16.46
N TYR A 152 -3.95 4.96 -17.17
CA TYR A 152 -3.26 3.69 -17.11
C TYR A 152 -2.74 3.41 -15.69
N LEU A 153 -2.01 4.36 -15.09
CA LEU A 153 -1.50 4.24 -13.72
C LEU A 153 -2.63 4.03 -12.71
N LEU A 154 -3.70 4.85 -12.80
CA LEU A 154 -4.86 4.68 -11.93
C LEU A 154 -5.45 3.27 -12.02
N ALA A 155 -5.56 2.74 -13.24
CA ALA A 155 -6.11 1.41 -13.46
C ALA A 155 -5.22 0.31 -12.89
N THR A 156 -3.89 0.36 -13.11
CA THR A 156 -2.94 -0.63 -12.59
C THR A 156 -2.89 -0.63 -11.07
N GLU A 157 -2.92 0.54 -10.44
CA GLU A 157 -2.93 0.65 -8.98
C GLU A 157 -4.19 0.06 -8.32
N VAL A 158 -5.31 0.05 -9.03
CA VAL A 158 -6.61 -0.38 -8.50
C VAL A 158 -6.98 -1.80 -8.92
N ALA A 159 -6.41 -2.29 -10.03
CA ALA A 159 -6.78 -3.58 -10.60
C ALA A 159 -6.64 -4.72 -9.59
N ASP A 160 -5.54 -4.77 -8.85
CA ASP A 160 -5.21 -5.86 -7.93
C ASP A 160 -5.58 -5.56 -6.47
N ALA A 161 -6.12 -4.38 -6.20
CA ALA A 161 -6.51 -3.99 -4.85
C ALA A 161 -7.61 -4.88 -4.28
N GLY A 162 -7.40 -5.41 -3.09
CA GLY A 162 -8.44 -6.09 -2.30
C GLY A 162 -9.50 -5.12 -1.78
N CYS A 163 -9.10 -3.89 -1.49
CA CYS A 163 -9.98 -2.80 -1.09
C CYS A 163 -9.61 -1.50 -1.81
N VAL A 164 -10.63 -0.78 -2.26
CA VAL A 164 -10.49 0.57 -2.81
C VAL A 164 -11.16 1.56 -1.87
N LEU A 165 -10.45 2.64 -1.55
CA LEU A 165 -10.93 3.71 -0.70
C LEU A 165 -10.96 5.01 -1.50
N PHE A 166 -12.04 5.77 -1.33
CA PHE A 166 -12.06 7.16 -1.76
C PHE A 166 -11.63 8.06 -0.61
N SER A 167 -10.55 8.81 -0.79
CA SER A 167 -10.11 9.84 0.14
C SER A 167 -10.87 11.15 -0.08
N LYS A 168 -10.89 12.02 0.92
CA LYS A 168 -11.51 13.35 0.84
C LYS A 168 -12.99 13.33 0.43
N CYS A 169 -13.70 12.28 0.82
CA CYS A 169 -15.11 12.11 0.48
C CYS A 169 -16.00 13.19 1.09
N ASP A 170 -15.60 13.73 2.23
CA ASP A 170 -16.24 14.82 2.95
C ASP A 170 -16.06 16.21 2.28
N GLU A 171 -15.07 16.31 1.39
CA GLU A 171 -14.77 17.56 0.65
C GLU A 171 -15.56 17.69 -0.65
N VAL A 172 -16.26 16.63 -1.09
CA VAL A 172 -16.92 16.60 -2.40
C VAL A 172 -18.39 16.20 -2.31
N PRO A 173 -19.24 16.71 -3.23
CA PRO A 173 -20.64 16.32 -3.27
C PRO A 173 -20.82 14.90 -3.83
N GLU A 174 -21.93 14.23 -3.50
CA GLU A 174 -22.27 12.87 -3.97
C GLU A 174 -22.19 12.73 -5.51
N LYS A 175 -22.54 13.80 -6.24
CA LYS A 175 -22.41 13.82 -7.71
C LYS A 175 -20.96 13.58 -8.15
N GLN A 176 -19.98 14.17 -7.45
CA GLN A 176 -18.56 13.99 -7.75
C GLN A 176 -18.11 12.57 -7.44
N LEU A 177 -18.56 11.97 -6.32
CA LEU A 177 -18.26 10.56 -6.01
C LEU A 177 -18.69 9.62 -7.14
N LYS A 178 -19.89 9.84 -7.68
CA LYS A 178 -20.40 9.05 -8.84
C LYS A 178 -19.58 9.29 -10.10
N ALA A 179 -19.13 10.53 -10.34
CA ALA A 179 -18.27 10.85 -11.47
C ALA A 179 -16.89 10.17 -11.33
N THR A 180 -16.25 10.28 -10.16
CA THR A 180 -14.97 9.62 -9.87
C THR A 180 -15.07 8.10 -10.05
N LEU A 181 -16.15 7.47 -9.57
CA LEU A 181 -16.38 6.06 -9.80
C LEU A 181 -16.50 5.72 -11.30
N SER A 182 -17.17 6.57 -12.07
CA SER A 182 -17.29 6.40 -13.52
C SER A 182 -15.91 6.47 -14.19
N TYR A 183 -15.08 7.45 -13.82
CA TYR A 183 -13.74 7.63 -14.37
C TYR A 183 -12.83 6.46 -14.02
N LEU A 184 -12.90 5.95 -12.78
CA LEU A 184 -12.21 4.76 -12.36
C LEU A 184 -12.57 3.54 -13.21
N ASN A 185 -13.86 3.30 -13.41
CA ASN A 185 -14.34 2.18 -14.21
C ASN A 185 -13.96 2.32 -15.70
N GLN A 186 -13.94 3.54 -16.24
CA GLN A 186 -13.45 3.83 -17.60
C GLN A 186 -11.93 3.56 -17.73
N ALA A 187 -11.15 3.94 -16.71
CA ALA A 187 -9.71 3.66 -16.69
C ALA A 187 -9.44 2.15 -16.71
N LEU A 188 -10.15 1.37 -15.90
CA LEU A 188 -10.06 -0.10 -15.90
C LEU A 188 -10.45 -0.71 -17.25
N GLU A 189 -11.43 -0.13 -17.93
CA GLU A 189 -11.83 -0.60 -19.26
C GLU A 189 -10.75 -0.37 -20.31
N GLN A 190 -10.05 0.77 -20.25
CA GLN A 190 -8.97 1.08 -21.18
C GLN A 190 -7.79 0.10 -21.10
N VAL A 191 -7.53 -0.47 -19.94
CA VAL A 191 -6.50 -1.51 -19.74
C VAL A 191 -7.06 -2.92 -19.90
N HIS A 192 -8.28 -3.06 -20.44
CA HIS A 192 -8.98 -4.34 -20.61
C HIS A 192 -9.18 -5.16 -19.31
N CYS A 193 -9.12 -4.48 -18.15
CA CYS A 193 -9.46 -5.11 -16.88
C CYS A 193 -10.98 -5.39 -16.84
N LYS A 194 -11.35 -6.62 -16.47
CA LYS A 194 -12.77 -7.02 -16.36
C LYS A 194 -13.43 -6.51 -15.08
N ARG A 195 -12.63 -6.02 -14.13
CA ARG A 195 -13.14 -5.54 -12.84
C ARG A 195 -13.95 -4.26 -13.02
N ARG A 196 -15.03 -4.15 -12.28
CA ARG A 196 -15.87 -2.94 -12.19
C ARG A 196 -16.26 -2.76 -10.73
N PHE A 197 -16.33 -1.52 -10.30
CA PHE A 197 -16.72 -1.14 -8.95
C PHE A 197 -18.07 -0.48 -8.93
N THR A 198 -18.79 -0.69 -7.83
CA THR A 198 -20.00 0.05 -7.43
C THR A 198 -19.71 0.83 -6.16
N LEU A 199 -20.49 1.86 -5.83
CA LEU A 199 -20.22 2.72 -4.68
C LEU A 199 -20.24 1.96 -3.35
N ASP A 200 -21.05 0.93 -3.21
CA ASP A 200 -21.11 0.07 -2.01
C ASP A 200 -19.85 -0.79 -1.82
N GLN A 201 -19.09 -0.99 -2.88
CA GLN A 201 -17.79 -1.69 -2.83
C GLN A 201 -16.63 -0.75 -2.47
N ILE A 202 -16.80 0.55 -2.60
CA ILE A 202 -15.81 1.57 -2.25
C ILE A 202 -15.98 1.95 -0.77
N LEU A 203 -14.90 2.00 -0.03
CA LEU A 203 -14.90 2.59 1.29
C LEU A 203 -14.76 4.12 1.17
N CYS A 204 -15.83 4.83 1.44
CA CYS A 204 -15.93 6.29 1.29
C CYS A 204 -16.27 6.91 2.65
N LYS A 205 -15.25 7.08 3.49
CA LYS A 205 -15.34 7.68 4.82
C LYS A 205 -14.10 8.53 5.09
N SER A 206 -14.22 9.56 5.91
CA SER A 206 -13.05 10.23 6.48
C SER A 206 -12.24 9.23 7.31
N TRP A 207 -10.92 9.39 7.34
CA TRP A 207 -10.05 8.52 8.13
C TRP A 207 -10.34 8.56 9.63
N GLU A 208 -10.96 9.62 10.11
CA GLU A 208 -11.37 9.79 11.51
C GLU A 208 -12.66 9.00 11.84
N ASP A 209 -13.47 8.70 10.83
CA ASP A 209 -14.78 8.06 10.97
C ASP A 209 -14.75 6.56 10.68
N LEU A 210 -13.55 5.97 10.48
CA LEU A 210 -13.40 4.54 10.29
C LEU A 210 -13.77 3.80 11.57
N ASP A 211 -14.77 2.94 11.46
CA ASP A 211 -15.22 2.09 12.56
C ASP A 211 -14.48 0.74 12.59
N GLU A 212 -14.79 -0.09 13.59
CA GLU A 212 -14.16 -1.39 13.77
C GLU A 212 -14.45 -2.36 12.59
N ALA A 213 -15.62 -2.24 11.95
CA ALA A 213 -15.95 -3.06 10.78
C ALA A 213 -15.13 -2.65 9.56
N ASP A 214 -14.90 -1.34 9.38
CA ASP A 214 -14.04 -0.80 8.32
C ASP A 214 -12.58 -1.27 8.52
N HIS A 215 -12.06 -1.16 9.74
CA HIS A 215 -10.72 -1.64 10.05
C HIS A 215 -10.59 -3.16 9.81
N LYS A 216 -11.59 -3.93 10.22
CA LYS A 216 -11.59 -5.38 9.96
C LYS A 216 -11.60 -5.67 8.45
N ARG A 217 -12.39 -4.93 7.68
CA ARG A 217 -12.42 -5.03 6.21
C ARG A 217 -11.03 -4.74 5.62
N LEU A 218 -10.36 -3.68 6.06
CA LEU A 218 -9.02 -3.31 5.61
C LEU A 218 -7.96 -4.38 5.96
N LEU A 219 -8.06 -4.98 7.16
CA LEU A 219 -7.12 -6.01 7.62
C LEU A 219 -7.25 -7.35 6.89
N THR A 220 -8.38 -7.59 6.22
CA THR A 220 -8.71 -8.89 5.61
C THR A 220 -9.11 -8.80 4.15
N CYS A 221 -8.88 -7.67 3.50
CA CYS A 221 -9.31 -7.47 2.12
C CYS A 221 -8.49 -8.29 1.12
N GLY A 222 -7.26 -8.67 1.48
CA GLY A 222 -6.36 -9.41 0.62
C GLY A 222 -5.96 -8.63 -0.64
N TYR A 223 -5.79 -9.32 -1.74
CA TYR A 223 -5.50 -8.78 -3.07
C TYR A 223 -6.20 -9.63 -4.13
N ARG A 224 -6.22 -9.16 -5.37
CA ARG A 224 -6.77 -9.92 -6.50
C ARG A 224 -5.73 -9.97 -7.61
N MET A 225 -5.42 -11.17 -8.08
CA MET A 225 -4.69 -11.40 -9.32
C MET A 225 -5.68 -11.79 -10.43
#